data_bf279e5301da129b640f222568252bce
#
_entry.id   bf279e5301da129b640f222568252bce
#
_cell.length_a   1.000
_cell.length_b   1.000
_cell.length_c   1.000
_cell.angle_alpha   90.00
_cell.angle_beta   90.00
_cell.angle_gamma   90.00
#
_symmetry.space_group_name_H-M   'P 1'
#
loop_
_entity.id
_entity.type
_entity.pdbx_description
1 polymer ?
#
loop_
_entity_poly.entity_id
_entity_poly.type
_entity_poly.pdbx_seq_one_letter_code
_entity_poly.pdbx_strand_id
1 'polypeptide(L)'
;MNSITIDNDIIINTCSNFDNEQKKISLNTNINFIQFHFCLEGKVILNYNDRAYQFQLSENSSIILFNPSTNLPIDGELEKNSKYLSLLITIKKFHGLFSELTGNISFLSNENVDKKYYKENVISPQISTVLNQIINEKLSDNVKNLYLKGKIFELLGMYFNESNDLNIEQCPFLADEKNVVKIKKAKEI
;
A
#
# COMPACT_ATOMS: atom_id res chain seq x y z
N MET A 1 9.95 10.56 7.75
CA MET A 1 8.58 10.16 7.35
C MET A 1 7.61 11.05 8.13
N ASN A 2 6.66 11.65 7.44
CA ASN A 2 5.57 12.44 8.05
C ASN A 2 4.31 11.58 8.08
N SER A 3 3.67 11.47 9.27
CA SER A 3 2.48 10.64 9.47
C SER A 3 1.31 11.52 9.89
N ILE A 4 0.19 11.38 9.19
CA ILE A 4 -1.05 12.12 9.45
C ILE A 4 -2.16 11.12 9.72
N THR A 5 -2.70 11.14 10.94
CA THR A 5 -3.88 10.35 11.31
C THR A 5 -5.13 11.16 10.96
N ILE A 6 -5.89 10.69 10.00
CA ILE A 6 -7.15 11.32 9.56
C ILE A 6 -8.27 11.03 10.55
N ASP A 7 -8.39 9.76 10.91
CA ASP A 7 -9.23 9.24 11.98
C ASP A 7 -8.63 7.91 12.49
N ASN A 8 -9.30 7.21 13.40
CA ASN A 8 -8.80 5.95 13.95
C ASN A 8 -8.62 4.83 12.90
N ASP A 9 -9.21 5.00 11.74
CA ASP A 9 -9.27 3.98 10.69
C ASP A 9 -8.43 4.31 9.46
N ILE A 10 -7.88 5.55 9.37
CA ILE A 10 -7.16 6.03 8.18
C ILE A 10 -5.91 6.79 8.59
N ILE A 11 -4.76 6.34 8.11
CA ILE A 11 -3.45 6.96 8.33
C ILE A 11 -2.75 7.15 6.99
N ILE A 12 -2.20 8.33 6.76
CA ILE A 12 -1.35 8.64 5.61
C ILE A 12 0.08 8.82 6.11
N ASN A 13 1.02 8.18 5.44
CA ASN A 13 2.44 8.43 5.67
C ASN A 13 3.08 8.91 4.37
N THR A 14 3.86 9.98 4.44
CA THR A 14 4.59 10.53 3.31
C THR A 14 6.07 10.60 3.63
N CYS A 15 6.89 10.32 2.65
CA CYS A 15 8.33 10.46 2.75
C CYS A 15 8.93 10.87 1.41
N SER A 16 9.82 11.86 1.45
CA SER A 16 10.64 12.23 0.30
C SER A 16 12.11 12.12 0.68
N ASN A 17 12.92 11.72 -0.27
CA ASN A 17 14.35 11.66 -0.13
C ASN A 17 15.02 12.46 -1.27
N PHE A 18 15.53 13.63 -0.94
CA PHE A 18 16.31 14.49 -1.86
C PHE A 18 17.80 14.44 -1.56
N ASP A 19 18.20 13.69 -0.51
CA ASP A 19 19.58 13.52 -0.10
C ASP A 19 20.31 12.55 -1.05
N ASN A 20 21.65 12.56 -0.99
CA ASN A 20 22.48 11.67 -1.82
C ASN A 20 22.56 10.24 -1.25
N GLU A 21 22.10 10.04 -0.01
CA GLU A 21 22.12 8.75 0.68
C GLU A 21 20.72 8.14 0.71
N GLN A 22 20.66 6.82 0.88
CA GLN A 22 19.39 6.11 1.08
C GLN A 22 18.76 6.53 2.40
N LYS A 23 17.45 6.76 2.38
CA LYS A 23 16.67 7.12 3.57
C LYS A 23 15.84 5.95 4.03
N LYS A 24 16.07 5.50 5.27
CA LYS A 24 15.28 4.43 5.88
C LYS A 24 13.91 4.95 6.33
N ILE A 25 12.92 4.11 6.17
CA ILE A 25 11.56 4.29 6.70
C ILE A 25 11.20 3.08 7.56
N SER A 26 10.55 3.34 8.69
CA SER A 26 10.05 2.30 9.58
C SER A 26 8.78 2.77 10.26
N LEU A 27 7.75 1.91 10.30
CA LEU A 27 6.50 2.15 11.00
C LEU A 27 5.87 0.82 11.42
N ASN A 28 5.52 0.72 12.70
CA ASN A 28 4.75 -0.43 13.18
C ASN A 28 3.30 -0.32 12.72
N THR A 29 2.77 -1.41 12.21
CA THR A 29 1.36 -1.57 11.84
C THR A 29 0.80 -2.82 12.49
N ASN A 30 -0.52 -3.00 12.41
CA ASN A 30 -1.18 -4.22 12.90
C ASN A 30 -2.01 -4.89 11.80
N ILE A 31 -2.50 -6.10 12.08
CA ILE A 31 -3.23 -6.94 11.13
C ILE A 31 -4.54 -6.34 10.61
N ASN A 32 -5.05 -5.28 11.27
CA ASN A 32 -6.33 -4.67 10.89
C ASN A 32 -6.21 -3.74 9.68
N PHE A 33 -4.99 -3.38 9.26
CA PHE A 33 -4.77 -2.43 8.19
C PHE A 33 -4.49 -3.12 6.85
N ILE A 34 -5.26 -2.69 5.83
CA ILE A 34 -4.87 -2.82 4.44
C ILE A 34 -3.87 -1.70 4.16
N GLN A 35 -2.78 -2.03 3.50
CA GLN A 35 -1.71 -1.10 3.17
C GLN A 35 -1.66 -0.85 1.67
N PHE A 36 -1.71 0.42 1.29
CA PHE A 36 -1.47 0.88 -0.06
C PHE A 36 -0.16 1.64 -0.06
N HIS A 37 0.77 1.26 -0.91
CA HIS A 37 2.06 1.89 -1.05
C HIS A 37 2.20 2.43 -2.47
N PHE A 38 2.63 3.68 -2.59
CA PHE A 38 2.78 4.38 -3.85
C PHE A 38 4.19 4.96 -3.95
N CYS A 39 4.89 4.66 -5.04
CA CYS A 39 6.13 5.31 -5.42
C CYS A 39 5.83 6.28 -6.58
N LEU A 40 5.87 7.59 -6.32
CA LEU A 40 5.58 8.61 -7.32
C LEU A 40 6.81 8.98 -8.13
N GLU A 41 7.96 9.02 -7.48
CA GLU A 41 9.25 9.35 -8.09
C GLU A 41 10.32 8.44 -7.53
N GLY A 42 11.31 8.10 -8.36
CA GLY A 42 12.47 7.33 -7.95
C GLY A 42 12.16 5.87 -7.65
N LYS A 43 12.63 5.37 -6.50
CA LYS A 43 12.54 3.97 -6.14
C LYS A 43 12.43 3.77 -4.63
N VAL A 44 11.59 2.83 -4.24
CA VAL A 44 11.37 2.43 -2.85
C VAL A 44 11.51 0.92 -2.74
N ILE A 45 12.22 0.47 -1.73
CA ILE A 45 12.36 -0.94 -1.39
C ILE A 45 11.64 -1.16 -0.07
N LEU A 46 10.65 -2.04 -0.05
CA LEU A 46 9.91 -2.44 1.15
C LEU A 46 10.33 -3.84 1.56
N ASN A 47 10.69 -4.02 2.83
CA ASN A 47 11.14 -5.28 3.40
C ASN A 47 10.09 -5.82 4.37
N TYR A 48 9.84 -7.12 4.32
CA TYR A 48 8.92 -7.80 5.22
C TYR A 48 9.55 -9.11 5.72
N ASN A 49 9.12 -9.54 6.92
CA ASN A 49 9.56 -10.78 7.55
C ASN A 49 11.11 -10.88 7.60
N ASP A 50 11.73 -9.93 8.28
CA ASP A 50 13.20 -9.84 8.44
C ASP A 50 13.96 -9.90 7.10
N ARG A 51 13.44 -9.19 6.09
CA ARG A 51 13.96 -9.14 4.71
C ARG A 51 13.83 -10.47 3.93
N ALA A 52 13.04 -11.42 4.42
CA ALA A 52 12.73 -12.62 3.66
C ALA A 52 11.91 -12.31 2.39
N TYR A 53 11.15 -11.22 2.42
CA TYR A 53 10.38 -10.70 1.28
C TYR A 53 10.77 -9.25 1.04
N GLN A 54 11.05 -8.94 -0.22
CA GLN A 54 11.42 -7.60 -0.64
C GLN A 54 10.60 -7.20 -1.86
N PHE A 55 9.91 -6.06 -1.77
CA PHE A 55 9.16 -5.46 -2.86
C PHE A 55 9.86 -4.19 -3.32
N GLN A 56 10.16 -4.13 -4.59
CA GLN A 56 10.77 -2.97 -5.20
C GLN A 56 9.74 -2.20 -6.00
N LEU A 57 9.39 -1.01 -5.53
CA LEU A 57 8.50 -0.09 -6.23
C LEU A 57 9.33 0.88 -7.03
N SER A 58 9.11 0.91 -8.33
CA SER A 58 9.67 1.89 -9.25
C SER A 58 8.77 3.13 -9.33
N GLU A 59 9.23 4.17 -9.99
CA GLU A 59 8.43 5.35 -10.29
C GLU A 59 7.09 4.99 -10.95
N ASN A 60 6.03 5.66 -10.52
CA ASN A 60 4.65 5.45 -10.96
C ASN A 60 4.15 4.00 -10.75
N SER A 61 4.60 3.34 -9.69
CA SER A 61 4.07 2.03 -9.30
C SER A 61 3.46 2.03 -7.90
N SER A 62 2.57 1.10 -7.68
CA SER A 62 1.90 0.91 -6.39
C SER A 62 1.76 -0.56 -6.05
N ILE A 63 1.58 -0.84 -4.76
CA ILE A 63 1.30 -2.17 -4.24
C ILE A 63 0.24 -2.08 -3.16
N ILE A 64 -0.71 -3.02 -3.18
CA ILE A 64 -1.62 -3.28 -2.07
C ILE A 64 -1.12 -4.50 -1.33
N LEU A 65 -1.11 -4.42 -0.01
CA LEU A 65 -0.76 -5.52 0.88
C LEU A 65 -1.82 -5.67 1.97
N PHE A 66 -2.24 -6.90 2.20
CA PHE A 66 -3.08 -7.27 3.34
C PHE A 66 -2.73 -8.67 3.81
N ASN A 67 -2.57 -8.83 5.13
CA ASN A 67 -2.37 -10.13 5.75
C ASN A 67 -3.19 -10.20 7.04
N PRO A 68 -4.27 -10.99 7.09
CA PRO A 68 -5.11 -11.10 8.27
C PRO A 68 -4.46 -11.88 9.42
N SER A 69 -3.36 -12.59 9.16
CA SER A 69 -2.74 -13.51 10.13
C SER A 69 -1.46 -12.97 10.75
N THR A 70 -0.85 -11.94 10.16
CA THR A 70 0.46 -11.44 10.60
C THR A 70 0.57 -9.94 10.41
N ASN A 71 1.12 -9.24 11.39
CA ASN A 71 1.45 -7.82 11.24
C ASN A 71 2.42 -7.62 10.07
N LEU A 72 2.20 -6.57 9.31
CA LEU A 72 3.07 -6.15 8.22
C LEU A 72 3.70 -4.79 8.57
N PRO A 73 4.72 -4.73 9.46
CA PRO A 73 5.40 -3.46 9.73
C PRO A 73 6.00 -2.92 8.43
N ILE A 74 5.88 -1.61 8.22
CA ILE A 74 6.54 -0.96 7.10
C ILE A 74 8.01 -0.82 7.50
N ASP A 75 8.88 -1.49 6.80
CA ASP A 75 10.33 -1.33 6.85
C ASP A 75 10.84 -1.18 5.42
N GLY A 76 11.65 -0.16 5.15
CA GLY A 76 12.08 0.07 3.79
C GLY A 76 13.14 1.15 3.65
N GLU A 77 13.53 1.33 2.41
CA GLU A 77 14.57 2.25 2.00
C GLU A 77 14.12 3.03 0.76
N LEU A 78 14.23 4.37 0.83
CA LEU A 78 14.02 5.26 -0.30
C LEU A 78 15.38 5.57 -0.94
N GLU A 79 15.50 5.33 -2.22
CA GLU A 79 16.66 5.79 -2.99
C GLU A 79 16.64 7.32 -3.13
N LYS A 80 17.72 7.90 -3.63
CA LYS A 80 17.81 9.33 -3.95
C LYS A 80 16.69 9.75 -4.91
N ASN A 81 16.17 10.95 -4.73
CA ASN A 81 15.11 11.56 -5.54
C ASN A 81 13.82 10.72 -5.57
N SER A 82 13.50 10.11 -4.43
CA SER A 82 12.28 9.30 -4.32
C SER A 82 11.19 10.02 -3.54
N LYS A 83 9.95 9.85 -4.00
CA LYS A 83 8.72 10.27 -3.30
C LYS A 83 7.81 9.07 -3.06
N TYR A 84 7.45 8.89 -1.82
CA TYR A 84 6.68 7.76 -1.34
C TYR A 84 5.49 8.22 -0.50
N LEU A 85 4.37 7.54 -0.70
CA LEU A 85 3.18 7.66 0.14
C LEU A 85 2.69 6.26 0.50
N SER A 86 2.32 6.04 1.77
CA SER A 86 1.49 4.91 2.16
C SER A 86 0.18 5.37 2.77
N LEU A 87 -0.89 4.69 2.37
CA LEU A 87 -2.23 4.80 2.96
C LEU A 87 -2.51 3.52 3.72
N LEU A 88 -2.78 3.65 5.01
CA LEU A 88 -3.24 2.57 5.86
C LEU A 88 -4.73 2.79 6.14
N ILE A 89 -5.55 1.81 5.85
CA ILE A 89 -6.99 1.86 6.11
C ILE A 89 -7.42 0.56 6.79
N THR A 90 -8.20 0.66 7.87
CA THR A 90 -8.67 -0.55 8.54
C THR A 90 -9.60 -1.35 7.63
N ILE A 91 -9.52 -2.69 7.74
CA ILE A 91 -10.38 -3.59 6.97
C ILE A 91 -11.87 -3.26 7.19
N LYS A 92 -12.25 -2.92 8.43
CA LYS A 92 -13.60 -2.51 8.78
C LYS A 92 -14.06 -1.26 8.02
N LYS A 93 -13.19 -0.22 7.98
CA LYS A 93 -13.47 1.02 7.27
C LYS A 93 -13.57 0.79 5.77
N PHE A 94 -12.64 0.00 5.23
CA PHE A 94 -12.60 -0.33 3.82
C PHE A 94 -13.87 -1.09 3.38
N HIS A 95 -14.30 -2.11 4.13
CA HIS A 95 -15.57 -2.78 3.90
C HIS A 95 -16.76 -1.83 3.94
N GLY A 96 -16.79 -0.89 4.90
CA GLY A 96 -17.87 0.10 4.98
C GLY A 96 -17.93 1.05 3.78
N LEU A 97 -16.80 1.33 3.12
CA LEU A 97 -16.76 2.17 1.91
C LEU A 97 -17.22 1.44 0.65
N PHE A 98 -17.00 0.14 0.60
CA PHE A 98 -17.23 -0.70 -0.59
C PHE A 98 -18.31 -1.76 -0.38
N SER A 99 -19.15 -1.63 0.68
CA SER A 99 -20.16 -2.64 1.03
C SER A 99 -21.17 -2.95 -0.09
N GLU A 100 -21.46 -1.98 -0.95
CA GLU A 100 -22.32 -2.15 -2.12
C GLU A 100 -21.58 -2.74 -3.34
N LEU A 101 -20.24 -2.75 -3.30
CA LEU A 101 -19.37 -3.18 -4.41
C LEU A 101 -18.61 -4.48 -4.10
N THR A 102 -18.92 -5.16 -3.01
CA THR A 102 -18.17 -6.32 -2.50
C THR A 102 -18.03 -7.46 -3.53
N GLY A 103 -18.96 -7.58 -4.48
CA GLY A 103 -18.85 -8.56 -5.56
C GLY A 103 -17.75 -8.27 -6.58
N ASN A 104 -17.25 -7.03 -6.65
CA ASN A 104 -16.25 -6.59 -7.64
C ASN A 104 -14.83 -6.49 -7.08
N ILE A 105 -14.67 -6.53 -5.76
CA ILE A 105 -13.36 -6.46 -5.11
C ILE A 105 -13.06 -7.81 -4.48
N SER A 106 -12.24 -8.58 -5.16
CA SER A 106 -12.03 -10.00 -4.90
C SER A 106 -11.57 -10.33 -3.47
N PHE A 107 -10.73 -9.51 -2.85
CA PHE A 107 -10.25 -9.78 -1.48
C PHE A 107 -11.26 -9.39 -0.38
N LEU A 108 -12.36 -8.70 -0.75
CA LEU A 108 -13.48 -8.40 0.14
C LEU A 108 -14.54 -9.49 0.16
N SER A 109 -14.48 -10.46 -0.74
CA SER A 109 -15.47 -11.54 -0.74
C SER A 109 -15.34 -12.40 0.51
N ASN A 110 -16.45 -12.93 1.01
CA ASN A 110 -16.47 -13.79 2.20
C ASN A 110 -15.54 -15.01 2.07
N GLU A 111 -15.27 -15.47 0.86
CA GLU A 111 -14.38 -16.60 0.56
C GLU A 111 -12.89 -16.25 0.71
N ASN A 112 -12.55 -14.97 0.76
CA ASN A 112 -11.18 -14.46 0.76
C ASN A 112 -10.80 -13.69 2.01
N VAL A 113 -11.71 -13.53 2.97
CA VAL A 113 -11.51 -12.73 4.20
C VAL A 113 -10.27 -13.16 5.01
N ASP A 114 -9.96 -14.46 4.99
CA ASP A 114 -8.80 -15.03 5.69
C ASP A 114 -7.56 -15.18 4.79
N LYS A 115 -7.62 -14.71 3.54
CA LYS A 115 -6.52 -14.86 2.59
C LYS A 115 -5.65 -13.62 2.58
N LYS A 116 -4.35 -13.86 2.46
CA LYS A 116 -3.38 -12.82 2.19
C LYS A 116 -3.63 -12.24 0.80
N TYR A 117 -3.55 -10.92 0.68
CA TYR A 117 -3.73 -10.23 -0.58
C TYR A 117 -2.51 -9.39 -0.93
N TYR A 118 -2.14 -9.46 -2.20
CA TYR A 118 -1.07 -8.70 -2.79
C TYR A 118 -1.43 -8.35 -4.22
N LYS A 119 -1.20 -7.10 -4.62
CA LYS A 119 -1.36 -6.68 -6.01
C LYS A 119 -0.46 -5.50 -6.32
N GLU A 120 0.33 -5.61 -7.37
CA GLU A 120 1.06 -4.50 -7.96
C GLU A 120 0.25 -3.86 -9.09
N ASN A 121 0.30 -2.54 -9.19
CA ASN A 121 -0.33 -1.78 -10.26
C ASN A 121 0.57 -0.62 -10.70
N VAL A 122 0.38 -0.19 -11.94
CA VAL A 122 0.92 1.07 -12.44
C VAL A 122 -0.01 2.20 -11.99
N ILE A 123 0.55 3.32 -11.57
CA ILE A 123 -0.20 4.52 -11.19
C ILE A 123 -0.53 5.30 -12.46
N SER A 124 -1.83 5.54 -12.70
CA SER A 124 -2.27 6.41 -13.79
C SER A 124 -1.92 7.89 -13.53
N PRO A 125 -1.86 8.74 -14.56
CA PRO A 125 -1.64 10.19 -14.39
C PRO A 125 -2.69 10.86 -13.47
N GLN A 126 -3.93 10.38 -13.50
CA GLN A 126 -5.01 10.88 -12.65
C GLN A 126 -4.74 10.55 -11.19
N ILE A 127 -4.41 9.30 -10.88
CA ILE A 127 -4.03 8.86 -9.53
C ILE A 127 -2.78 9.61 -9.05
N SER A 128 -1.76 9.76 -9.89
CA SER A 128 -0.54 10.53 -9.57
C SER A 128 -0.87 11.98 -9.20
N THR A 129 -1.82 12.61 -9.89
CA THR A 129 -2.29 13.96 -9.57
C THR A 129 -2.88 14.04 -8.17
N VAL A 130 -3.77 13.12 -7.80
CA VAL A 130 -4.39 13.07 -6.47
C VAL A 130 -3.34 12.83 -5.38
N LEU A 131 -2.40 11.91 -5.59
CA LEU A 131 -1.31 11.63 -4.66
C LEU A 131 -0.41 12.85 -4.45
N ASN A 132 -0.07 13.58 -5.52
CA ASN A 132 0.69 14.82 -5.41
C ASN A 132 -0.08 15.93 -4.65
N GLN A 133 -1.40 16.01 -4.80
CA GLN A 133 -2.23 16.94 -4.03
C GLN A 133 -2.23 16.60 -2.54
N ILE A 134 -2.22 15.30 -2.18
CA ILE A 134 -2.10 14.84 -0.79
C ILE A 134 -0.73 15.21 -0.20
N ILE A 135 0.35 14.94 -0.93
CA ILE A 135 1.72 15.16 -0.44
C ILE A 135 2.04 16.65 -0.27
N ASN A 136 1.56 17.49 -1.19
CA ASN A 136 1.89 18.90 -1.24
C ASN A 136 0.81 19.80 -0.62
N GLU A 137 -0.13 19.23 0.17
CA GLU A 137 -1.16 20.04 0.79
C GLU A 137 -0.56 21.08 1.75
N LYS A 138 -1.15 22.28 1.78
CA LYS A 138 -0.73 23.42 2.61
C LYS A 138 -1.91 24.08 3.32
N LEU A 139 -2.96 23.33 3.58
CA LEU A 139 -4.17 23.86 4.19
C LEU A 139 -3.98 24.03 5.70
N SER A 140 -4.76 24.93 6.29
CA SER A 140 -4.85 25.08 7.74
C SER A 140 -5.42 23.81 8.39
N ASP A 141 -5.01 23.53 9.62
CA ASP A 141 -5.38 22.31 10.34
C ASP A 141 -6.90 22.11 10.46
N ASN A 142 -7.67 23.21 10.50
CA ASN A 142 -9.14 23.17 10.63
C ASN A 142 -9.85 22.47 9.46
N VAL A 143 -9.29 22.54 8.24
CA VAL A 143 -9.90 21.99 7.03
C VAL A 143 -9.06 20.87 6.39
N LYS A 144 -7.82 20.72 6.84
CA LYS A 144 -6.87 19.75 6.32
C LYS A 144 -7.40 18.32 6.36
N ASN A 145 -7.92 17.88 7.51
CA ASN A 145 -8.45 16.52 7.65
C ASN A 145 -9.65 16.26 6.73
N LEU A 146 -10.53 17.24 6.56
CA LEU A 146 -11.67 17.13 5.64
C LEU A 146 -11.19 17.00 4.19
N TYR A 147 -10.25 17.84 3.79
CA TYR A 147 -9.65 17.81 2.46
C TYR A 147 -8.96 16.47 2.17
N LEU A 148 -8.08 16.03 3.08
CA LEU A 148 -7.35 14.77 2.93
C LEU A 148 -8.29 13.58 2.87
N LYS A 149 -9.35 13.57 3.68
CA LYS A 149 -10.38 12.53 3.64
C LYS A 149 -11.08 12.48 2.27
N GLY A 150 -11.44 13.64 1.71
CA GLY A 150 -11.99 13.73 0.37
C GLY A 150 -11.04 13.18 -0.69
N LYS A 151 -9.74 13.53 -0.60
CA LYS A 151 -8.71 13.04 -1.53
C LYS A 151 -8.45 11.54 -1.41
N ILE A 152 -8.54 10.97 -0.21
CA ILE A 152 -8.43 9.52 -0.01
C ILE A 152 -9.61 8.80 -0.69
N PHE A 153 -10.83 9.30 -0.55
CA PHE A 153 -11.99 8.67 -1.17
C PHE A 153 -11.93 8.78 -2.70
N GLU A 154 -11.50 9.92 -3.24
CA GLU A 154 -11.23 10.11 -4.66
C GLU A 154 -10.16 9.11 -5.16
N LEU A 155 -9.03 8.99 -4.43
CA LEU A 155 -7.96 8.05 -4.73
C LEU A 155 -8.47 6.61 -4.80
N LEU A 156 -9.19 6.17 -3.77
CA LEU A 156 -9.73 4.80 -3.70
C LEU A 156 -10.73 4.55 -4.82
N GLY A 157 -11.62 5.50 -5.12
CA GLY A 157 -12.57 5.41 -6.22
C GLY A 157 -11.89 5.24 -7.58
N MET A 158 -10.87 6.05 -7.86
CA MET A 158 -10.08 5.94 -9.10
C MET A 158 -9.30 4.63 -9.15
N TYR A 159 -8.62 4.27 -8.06
CA TYR A 159 -7.77 3.09 -7.99
C TYR A 159 -8.53 1.79 -8.28
N PHE A 160 -9.74 1.65 -7.73
CA PHE A 160 -10.56 0.47 -7.94
C PHE A 160 -11.41 0.52 -9.22
N ASN A 161 -11.63 1.71 -9.80
CA ASN A 161 -12.24 1.84 -11.12
C ASN A 161 -11.29 1.38 -12.25
N GLU A 162 -10.00 1.66 -12.11
CA GLU A 162 -8.99 1.25 -13.10
C GLU A 162 -8.62 -0.23 -12.99
N SER A 163 -8.77 -0.82 -11.81
CA SER A 163 -8.50 -2.24 -11.61
C SER A 163 -9.66 -3.11 -12.12
N ASN A 164 -9.79 -3.26 -13.42
CA ASN A 164 -10.73 -4.17 -14.08
C ASN A 164 -10.47 -5.67 -13.83
N ASP A 165 -9.80 -6.03 -12.75
CA ASP A 165 -9.36 -7.39 -12.50
C ASP A 165 -10.32 -8.17 -11.63
N LEU A 166 -11.14 -8.95 -12.29
CA LEU A 166 -11.89 -10.08 -11.73
C LEU A 166 -10.99 -11.30 -11.41
N ASN A 167 -9.69 -11.22 -11.69
CA ASN A 167 -8.75 -12.31 -11.47
C ASN A 167 -7.90 -12.07 -10.22
N ILE A 168 -8.10 -12.92 -9.23
CA ILE A 168 -7.23 -13.03 -8.05
C ILE A 168 -5.92 -13.66 -8.54
N GLU A 169 -4.92 -12.87 -8.84
CA GLU A 169 -3.56 -13.37 -8.89
C GLU A 169 -3.13 -13.70 -7.46
N GLN A 170 -3.11 -14.98 -7.14
CA GLN A 170 -2.46 -15.44 -5.91
C GLN A 170 -0.98 -15.08 -6.02
N CYS A 171 -0.52 -14.16 -5.19
CA CYS A 171 0.92 -13.86 -5.12
C CYS A 171 1.67 -15.17 -4.82
N PRO A 172 2.60 -15.59 -5.70
CA PRO A 172 3.37 -16.82 -5.47
C PRO A 172 4.23 -16.75 -4.21
N PHE A 173 4.50 -15.55 -3.67
CA PHE A 173 5.26 -15.34 -2.43
C PHE A 173 4.41 -15.40 -1.15
N LEU A 174 3.10 -15.34 -1.27
CA LEU A 174 2.16 -15.54 -0.16
C LEU A 174 1.64 -17.00 -0.11
N ALA A 175 1.99 -17.81 -1.09
CA ALA A 175 1.80 -19.25 -1.04
C ALA A 175 2.66 -19.83 0.08
N ASP A 176 2.06 -20.76 0.83
CA ASP A 176 2.53 -21.52 1.98
C ASP A 176 4.07 -21.49 2.16
N GLU A 177 4.56 -21.18 3.36
CA GLU A 177 6.01 -21.18 3.70
C GLU A 177 6.75 -22.44 3.25
N LYS A 178 6.04 -23.58 3.17
CA LYS A 178 6.55 -24.84 2.62
C LYS A 178 6.92 -24.77 1.13
N ASN A 179 6.28 -23.93 0.35
CA ASN A 179 6.58 -23.76 -1.07
C ASN A 179 7.73 -22.78 -1.32
N VAL A 180 7.91 -21.79 -0.44
CA VAL A 180 9.05 -20.85 -0.52
C VAL A 180 10.37 -21.58 -0.28
N VAL A 181 10.40 -22.51 0.67
CA VAL A 181 11.59 -23.35 0.94
C VAL A 181 11.94 -24.25 -0.27
N LYS A 182 10.94 -24.77 -0.98
CA LYS A 182 11.16 -25.57 -2.20
C LYS A 182 11.70 -24.75 -3.36
N ILE A 183 11.24 -23.50 -3.53
CA ILE A 183 11.70 -22.61 -4.60
C ILE A 183 13.12 -22.14 -4.33
N LYS A 184 13.49 -21.85 -3.06
CA LYS A 184 14.89 -21.55 -2.70
C LYS A 184 15.83 -22.71 -3.01
N LYS A 185 15.45 -23.95 -2.68
CA LYS A 185 16.24 -25.15 -3.01
C LYS A 185 16.39 -25.41 -4.50
N ALA A 186 15.41 -25.02 -5.31
CA ALA A 186 15.48 -25.17 -6.77
C ALA A 186 16.38 -24.13 -7.47
N LYS A 187 16.72 -23.01 -6.78
CA LYS A 187 17.65 -21.99 -7.30
C LYS A 187 19.12 -22.25 -6.90
N GLU A 188 19.38 -23.20 -6.03
CA GLU A 188 20.73 -23.59 -5.57
C GLU A 188 21.27 -24.81 -6.33
N ILE A 189 20.59 -25.26 -7.38
CA ILE A 189 21.03 -26.27 -8.35
C ILE A 189 21.32 -25.59 -9.67
#